data_1eaab7b7c392f1e72d40698c568f259d
#
_entry.id   1eaab7b7c392f1e72d40698c568f259d
#
_cell.length_a   1.000
_cell.length_b   1.000
_cell.length_c   1.000
_cell.angle_alpha   90.00
_cell.angle_beta   90.00
_cell.angle_gamma   90.00
#
_symmetry.space_group_name_H-M   'P 1'
#
loop_
_entity.id
_entity.type
_entity.pdbx_description
1 polymer ?
#
loop_
_entity_poly.entity_id
_entity_poly.type
_entity_poly.pdbx_seq_one_letter_code
_entity_poly.pdbx_strand_id
1 'polypeptide(L)'
;MFITQILFYIKPNAFLCLPKKNFLKRKQKIFFNYFIGPIAFIWLSFSIYKQIKNQPNLPEAWEAIKLSFYGASSWKLYAVFALMFVNWGLEAKKWQLLVKGVQTISFFRAYRAIFTGQAIALNTLNGVGEYVGRVVYLKDGNRLRAVALSIVGSLSQIIVTMAMGIIGLIYLRTNVLDETHHVQGLNKFWLDGLMYALSFWTIIFILIYFQLSWLTKLIEKIPFVAKYTFYIQKLEDFHWKELTRILLLSFIRYLVFVVQYLLLLELFKVDASVMQLGWMVCVLFLVLAIVPSIPIAELGLRGEASKQLFGLLSTNTLGIVFTAVIIWLINRVIPAIAGSIFIIGVRLFKK
;
A
#
# COMPACT_ATOMS: atom_id res chain seq x y z
N MET A 1 -17.08 -6.55 -4.13
CA MET A 1 -16.34 -7.63 -3.46
C MET A 1 -15.31 -7.10 -2.44
N PHE A 2 -14.51 -6.07 -2.74
CA PHE A 2 -13.50 -5.50 -1.81
C PHE A 2 -14.11 -4.83 -0.56
N ILE A 3 -15.17 -4.05 -0.72
CA ILE A 3 -15.86 -3.35 0.38
C ILE A 3 -16.59 -4.35 1.29
N THR A 4 -17.15 -5.43 0.75
CA THR A 4 -17.85 -6.48 1.51
C THR A 4 -16.88 -7.32 2.36
N GLN A 5 -15.65 -7.54 1.90
CA GLN A 5 -14.62 -8.25 2.68
C GLN A 5 -14.10 -7.41 3.84
N ILE A 6 -13.94 -6.09 3.67
CA ILE A 6 -13.57 -5.18 4.76
C ILE A 6 -14.68 -5.14 5.83
N LEU A 7 -15.93 -5.13 5.42
CA LEU A 7 -17.09 -5.15 6.34
C LEU A 7 -17.29 -6.50 7.04
N PHE A 8 -16.92 -7.62 6.42
CA PHE A 8 -17.07 -8.96 7.02
C PHE A 8 -15.99 -9.27 8.08
N TYR A 9 -14.79 -8.70 7.94
CA TYR A 9 -13.72 -8.88 8.92
C TYR A 9 -13.83 -7.93 10.11
N ILE A 10 -14.56 -6.84 9.98
CA ILE A 10 -14.94 -5.97 11.08
C ILE A 10 -16.22 -6.52 11.73
N LYS A 11 -16.16 -7.75 12.28
CA LYS A 11 -17.17 -8.12 13.30
C LYS A 11 -17.03 -7.10 14.44
N PRO A 12 -18.06 -6.30 14.73
CA PRO A 12 -17.92 -5.15 15.66
C PRO A 12 -17.59 -5.55 17.10
N ASN A 13 -17.54 -6.83 17.41
CA ASN A 13 -17.46 -7.32 18.79
C ASN A 13 -16.06 -7.72 19.28
N ALA A 14 -15.01 -7.74 18.43
CA ALA A 14 -13.73 -8.28 18.89
C ALA A 14 -12.61 -7.25 19.11
N PHE A 15 -12.58 -6.12 18.37
CA PHE A 15 -11.43 -5.20 18.49
C PHE A 15 -11.76 -3.70 18.53
N LEU A 16 -12.97 -3.27 18.12
CA LEU A 16 -13.31 -1.84 17.97
C LEU A 16 -14.51 -1.38 18.82
N CYS A 17 -15.31 -2.28 19.37
CA CYS A 17 -16.24 -1.96 20.43
C CYS A 17 -15.51 -1.95 21.78
N LEU A 18 -14.72 -0.94 22.04
CA LEU A 18 -14.41 -0.58 23.42
C LEU A 18 -15.70 0.00 24.01
N PRO A 19 -16.29 -0.66 25.02
CA PRO A 19 -17.53 -0.20 25.62
C PRO A 19 -17.36 1.19 26.20
N LYS A 20 -18.43 1.99 26.18
CA LYS A 20 -18.54 3.26 26.88
C LYS A 20 -17.89 3.17 28.26
N LYS A 21 -16.91 3.98 28.45
CA LYS A 21 -16.33 4.62 29.66
C LYS A 21 -16.32 3.86 30.99
N ASN A 22 -16.39 2.61 31.24
CA ASN A 22 -16.16 2.04 32.58
C ASN A 22 -15.85 0.55 32.66
N PHE A 23 -15.55 -0.17 31.56
CA PHE A 23 -15.40 -1.62 31.63
C PHE A 23 -13.99 -2.13 31.97
N LEU A 24 -12.93 -1.33 31.79
CA LEU A 24 -11.59 -1.76 32.15
C LEU A 24 -11.16 -1.14 33.47
N LYS A 25 -10.90 -1.97 34.48
CA LYS A 25 -10.30 -1.56 35.75
C LYS A 25 -8.94 -0.87 35.46
N ARG A 26 -8.53 0.06 36.34
CA ARG A 26 -7.26 0.83 36.19
C ARG A 26 -6.04 -0.07 35.93
N LYS A 27 -5.98 -1.24 36.57
CA LYS A 27 -4.91 -2.26 36.38
C LYS A 27 -4.90 -2.82 34.93
N GLN A 28 -6.07 -3.08 34.35
CA GLN A 28 -6.19 -3.58 32.98
C GLN A 28 -5.72 -2.54 31.97
N LYS A 29 -6.07 -1.25 32.16
CA LYS A 29 -5.58 -0.15 31.30
C LYS A 29 -4.05 -0.01 31.35
N ILE A 30 -3.45 -0.20 32.53
CA ILE A 30 -1.99 -0.19 32.71
C ILE A 30 -1.38 -1.38 31.96
N PHE A 31 -1.93 -2.59 32.14
CA PHE A 31 -1.48 -3.78 31.44
C PHE A 31 -1.53 -3.58 29.93
N PHE A 32 -2.67 -3.17 29.37
CA PHE A 32 -2.81 -2.93 27.94
C PHE A 32 -1.85 -1.85 27.41
N ASN A 33 -1.58 -0.80 28.16
CA ASN A 33 -0.70 0.27 27.71
C ASN A 33 0.80 -0.11 27.74
N TYR A 34 1.22 -0.97 28.67
CA TYR A 34 2.64 -1.29 28.86
C TYR A 34 3.04 -2.63 28.26
N PHE A 35 2.12 -3.58 28.12
CA PHE A 35 2.44 -4.92 27.62
C PHE A 35 2.06 -5.16 26.15
N ILE A 36 1.00 -4.54 25.64
CA ILE A 36 0.60 -4.75 24.23
C ILE A 36 1.70 -4.27 23.26
N GLY A 37 2.31 -3.12 23.51
CA GLY A 37 3.37 -2.60 22.65
C GLY A 37 4.56 -3.56 22.53
N PRO A 38 5.22 -3.97 23.63
CA PRO A 38 6.30 -4.95 23.60
C PRO A 38 5.90 -6.31 23.01
N ILE A 39 4.73 -6.85 23.40
CA ILE A 39 4.25 -8.13 22.85
C ILE A 39 4.03 -8.03 21.34
N ALA A 40 3.38 -6.98 20.86
CA ALA A 40 3.19 -6.73 19.44
C ALA A 40 4.53 -6.56 18.71
N PHE A 41 5.50 -5.87 19.33
CA PHE A 41 6.85 -5.72 18.78
C PHE A 41 7.55 -7.07 18.59
N ILE A 42 7.56 -7.92 19.63
CA ILE A 42 8.19 -9.26 19.59
C ILE A 42 7.52 -10.11 18.49
N TRP A 43 6.18 -10.15 18.49
CA TRP A 43 5.42 -10.92 17.51
C TRP A 43 5.66 -10.44 16.09
N LEU A 44 5.62 -9.13 15.83
CA LEU A 44 5.88 -8.54 14.52
C LEU A 44 7.32 -8.79 14.07
N SER A 45 8.30 -8.59 14.96
CA SER A 45 9.71 -8.83 14.64
C SER A 45 9.99 -10.29 14.30
N PHE A 46 9.42 -11.23 15.05
CA PHE A 46 9.52 -12.65 14.75
C PHE A 46 8.84 -13.02 13.42
N SER A 47 7.66 -12.46 13.16
CA SER A 47 6.94 -12.66 11.91
C SER A 47 7.74 -12.12 10.70
N ILE A 48 8.30 -10.91 10.82
CA ILE A 48 9.15 -10.31 9.77
C ILE A 48 10.40 -11.18 9.53
N TYR A 49 11.08 -11.61 10.60
CA TYR A 49 12.24 -12.51 10.48
C TYR A 49 11.90 -13.80 9.75
N LYS A 50 10.78 -14.45 10.11
CA LYS A 50 10.31 -15.67 9.45
C LYS A 50 9.98 -15.42 7.97
N GLN A 51 9.37 -14.30 7.64
CA GLN A 51 9.06 -13.93 6.26
C GLN A 51 10.33 -13.74 5.43
N ILE A 52 11.33 -13.05 5.95
CA ILE A 52 12.62 -12.83 5.27
C ILE A 52 13.34 -14.18 5.08
N LYS A 53 13.47 -14.98 6.14
CA LYS A 53 14.20 -16.26 6.11
C LYS A 53 13.64 -17.26 5.10
N ASN A 54 12.33 -17.24 4.88
CA ASN A 54 11.65 -18.17 3.98
C ASN A 54 11.62 -17.69 2.51
N GLN A 55 12.31 -16.59 2.16
CA GLN A 55 12.33 -16.11 0.77
C GLN A 55 13.29 -16.93 -0.10
N PRO A 56 12.86 -17.38 -1.28
CA PRO A 56 13.76 -17.99 -2.25
C PRO A 56 14.79 -16.97 -2.74
N ASN A 57 15.99 -17.42 -3.07
CA ASN A 57 17.10 -16.59 -3.60
C ASN A 57 17.56 -15.43 -2.69
N LEU A 58 17.27 -15.50 -1.38
CA LEU A 58 17.71 -14.48 -0.43
C LEU A 58 19.24 -14.35 -0.32
N PRO A 59 20.02 -15.47 -0.30
CA PRO A 59 21.48 -15.40 -0.24
C PRO A 59 22.07 -14.66 -1.45
N GLU A 60 21.61 -14.98 -2.65
CA GLU A 60 22.06 -14.35 -3.90
C GLU A 60 21.66 -12.87 -3.95
N ALA A 61 20.44 -12.56 -3.54
CA ALA A 61 19.98 -11.18 -3.45
C ALA A 61 20.79 -10.38 -2.42
N TRP A 62 21.18 -11.00 -1.31
CA TRP A 62 22.00 -10.37 -0.28
C TRP A 62 23.41 -10.05 -0.76
N GLU A 63 24.05 -10.97 -1.48
CA GLU A 63 25.36 -10.73 -2.09
C GLU A 63 25.27 -9.61 -3.17
N ALA A 64 24.23 -9.62 -4.01
CA ALA A 64 24.01 -8.56 -4.98
C ALA A 64 23.80 -7.19 -4.31
N ILE A 65 23.08 -7.14 -3.18
CA ILE A 65 22.96 -5.91 -2.38
C ILE A 65 24.32 -5.45 -1.89
N LYS A 66 25.11 -6.33 -1.28
CA LYS A 66 26.46 -5.97 -0.76
C LYS A 66 27.33 -5.39 -1.86
N LEU A 67 27.39 -6.07 -3.02
CA LEU A 67 28.14 -5.59 -4.18
C LEU A 67 27.65 -4.23 -4.70
N SER A 68 26.35 -3.95 -4.57
CA SER A 68 25.75 -2.69 -4.99
C SER A 68 26.10 -1.49 -4.11
N PHE A 69 26.63 -1.70 -2.89
CA PHE A 69 27.15 -0.64 -2.05
C PHE A 69 28.52 -0.10 -2.52
N TYR A 70 29.25 -0.89 -3.32
CA TYR A 70 30.60 -0.58 -3.76
C TYR A 70 30.62 -0.50 -5.29
N GLY A 71 30.85 0.67 -5.84
CA GLY A 71 30.98 0.85 -7.30
C GLY A 71 30.40 2.16 -7.81
N ALA A 72 30.63 2.46 -9.09
CA ALA A 72 30.19 3.71 -9.72
C ALA A 72 28.65 3.90 -9.72
N SER A 73 27.88 2.82 -9.63
CA SER A 73 26.41 2.85 -9.63
C SER A 73 25.78 2.81 -8.23
N SER A 74 26.57 2.78 -7.16
CA SER A 74 26.09 2.70 -5.77
C SER A 74 25.13 3.85 -5.39
N TRP A 75 25.30 5.03 -5.97
CA TRP A 75 24.41 6.16 -5.76
C TRP A 75 22.92 5.84 -6.07
N LYS A 76 22.64 4.92 -7.01
CA LYS A 76 21.28 4.49 -7.36
C LYS A 76 20.61 3.79 -6.18
N LEU A 77 21.34 2.92 -5.48
CA LEU A 77 20.84 2.26 -4.28
C LEU A 77 20.55 3.28 -3.17
N TYR A 78 21.46 4.22 -2.92
CA TYR A 78 21.26 5.29 -1.93
C TYR A 78 20.08 6.19 -2.30
N ALA A 79 19.91 6.50 -3.59
CA ALA A 79 18.76 7.25 -4.09
C ALA A 79 17.44 6.50 -3.84
N VAL A 80 17.40 5.16 -4.05
CA VAL A 80 16.21 4.34 -3.74
C VAL A 80 15.88 4.37 -2.26
N PHE A 81 16.88 4.33 -1.36
CA PHE A 81 16.67 4.49 0.07
C PHE A 81 16.12 5.88 0.43
N ALA A 82 16.68 6.94 -0.14
CA ALA A 82 16.19 8.30 0.07
C ALA A 82 14.75 8.48 -0.43
N LEU A 83 14.44 7.95 -1.61
CA LEU A 83 13.10 7.96 -2.19
C LEU A 83 12.09 7.15 -1.36
N MET A 84 12.51 6.13 -0.61
CA MET A 84 11.64 5.44 0.35
C MET A 84 11.12 6.41 1.41
N PHE A 85 11.98 7.24 2.01
CA PHE A 85 11.55 8.23 3.00
C PHE A 85 10.61 9.28 2.38
N VAL A 86 10.88 9.72 1.15
CA VAL A 86 9.99 10.62 0.40
C VAL A 86 8.63 9.97 0.17
N ASN A 87 8.60 8.73 -0.30
CA ASN A 87 7.40 7.95 -0.55
C ASN A 87 6.49 7.89 0.69
N TRP A 88 7.06 7.47 1.82
CA TRP A 88 6.30 7.37 3.08
C TRP A 88 5.98 8.73 3.69
N GLY A 89 6.79 9.75 3.42
CA GLY A 89 6.51 11.15 3.75
C GLY A 89 5.28 11.69 3.02
N LEU A 90 5.15 11.40 1.73
CA LEU A 90 3.97 11.75 0.93
C LEU A 90 2.70 11.06 1.46
N GLU A 91 2.80 9.77 1.82
CA GLU A 91 1.69 9.03 2.43
C GLU A 91 1.31 9.62 3.79
N ALA A 92 2.29 9.97 4.63
CA ALA A 92 2.05 10.63 5.90
C ALA A 92 1.38 11.99 5.73
N LYS A 93 1.82 12.77 4.73
CA LYS A 93 1.19 14.06 4.40
C LYS A 93 -0.24 13.89 3.90
N LYS A 94 -0.48 12.92 3.03
CA LYS A 94 -1.82 12.56 2.56
C LYS A 94 -2.73 12.18 3.73
N TRP A 95 -2.26 11.31 4.63
CA TRP A 95 -3.04 10.92 5.80
C TRP A 95 -3.27 12.07 6.77
N GLN A 96 -2.27 12.93 6.99
CA GLN A 96 -2.43 14.15 7.79
C GLN A 96 -3.56 15.05 7.26
N LEU A 97 -3.67 15.21 5.93
CA LEU A 97 -4.73 15.98 5.29
C LEU A 97 -6.10 15.32 5.47
N LEU A 98 -6.18 14.00 5.26
CA LEU A 98 -7.41 13.23 5.42
C LEU A 98 -8.00 13.35 6.81
N VAL A 99 -7.19 13.24 7.86
CA VAL A 99 -7.69 13.27 9.25
C VAL A 99 -7.86 14.68 9.82
N LYS A 100 -7.46 15.73 9.09
CA LYS A 100 -7.49 17.13 9.55
C LYS A 100 -8.89 17.55 10.01
N GLY A 101 -9.94 17.14 9.32
CA GLY A 101 -11.33 17.44 9.64
C GLY A 101 -11.86 16.74 10.91
N VAL A 102 -11.14 15.74 11.42
CA VAL A 102 -11.52 14.97 12.61
C VAL A 102 -10.57 15.24 13.78
N GLN A 103 -9.28 15.31 13.49
CA GLN A 103 -8.24 15.60 14.49
C GLN A 103 -6.97 16.12 13.81
N THR A 104 -6.50 17.28 14.22
CA THR A 104 -5.19 17.78 13.78
C THR A 104 -4.07 16.99 14.43
N ILE A 105 -3.10 16.57 13.63
CA ILE A 105 -1.90 15.83 14.08
C ILE A 105 -0.68 16.44 13.43
N SER A 106 0.47 16.36 14.12
CA SER A 106 1.76 16.77 13.53
C SER A 106 2.19 15.79 12.43
N PHE A 107 3.03 16.28 11.50
CA PHE A 107 3.57 15.45 10.43
C PHE A 107 4.32 14.22 10.97
N PHE A 108 5.18 14.39 11.97
CA PHE A 108 5.91 13.26 12.59
C PHE A 108 5.00 12.25 13.26
N ARG A 109 3.86 12.69 13.82
CA ARG A 109 2.86 11.77 14.37
C ARG A 109 2.17 10.99 13.24
N ALA A 110 1.85 11.65 12.13
CA ALA A 110 1.33 11.00 10.94
C ALA A 110 2.32 9.99 10.38
N TYR A 111 3.61 10.35 10.30
CA TYR A 111 4.67 9.50 9.80
C TYR A 111 4.83 8.22 10.65
N ARG A 112 4.88 8.36 11.99
CA ARG A 112 4.89 7.20 12.90
C ARG A 112 3.67 6.32 12.74
N ALA A 113 2.48 6.91 12.57
CA ALA A 113 1.23 6.19 12.37
C ALA A 113 1.26 5.35 11.08
N ILE A 114 1.80 5.90 9.98
CA ILE A 114 1.96 5.18 8.71
C ILE A 114 2.91 3.99 8.88
N PHE A 115 4.09 4.16 9.51
CA PHE A 115 5.05 3.08 9.72
C PHE A 115 4.47 1.98 10.63
N THR A 116 3.78 2.37 11.71
CA THR A 116 3.05 1.42 12.58
C THR A 116 1.99 0.66 11.77
N GLY A 117 1.28 1.35 10.86
CA GLY A 117 0.36 0.73 9.93
C GLY A 117 1.03 -0.32 9.05
N GLN A 118 2.23 -0.03 8.52
CA GLN A 118 2.98 -0.98 7.70
C GLN A 118 3.41 -2.22 8.49
N ALA A 119 3.83 -2.06 9.74
CA ALA A 119 4.20 -3.19 10.61
C ALA A 119 3.02 -4.17 10.80
N ILE A 120 1.82 -3.64 11.05
CA ILE A 120 0.63 -4.47 11.21
C ILE A 120 0.14 -5.02 9.85
N ALA A 121 0.26 -4.23 8.78
CA ALA A 121 -0.13 -4.61 7.42
C ALA A 121 0.57 -5.87 6.93
N LEU A 122 1.87 -6.05 7.23
CA LEU A 122 2.65 -7.23 6.84
C LEU A 122 2.08 -8.55 7.39
N ASN A 123 1.28 -8.49 8.46
CA ASN A 123 0.71 -9.66 9.11
C ASN A 123 -0.79 -9.83 8.84
N THR A 124 -1.35 -9.05 7.91
CA THR A 124 -2.78 -9.06 7.61
C THR A 124 -3.05 -9.23 6.13
N LEU A 125 -4.15 -9.90 5.79
CA LEU A 125 -4.60 -10.10 4.42
C LEU A 125 -4.79 -8.74 3.74
N ASN A 126 -4.26 -8.58 2.52
CA ASN A 126 -4.33 -7.35 1.72
C ASN A 126 -3.93 -6.06 2.46
N GLY A 127 -3.10 -6.18 3.52
CA GLY A 127 -2.63 -5.03 4.26
C GLY A 127 -3.68 -4.28 5.09
N VAL A 128 -4.85 -4.89 5.38
CA VAL A 128 -5.94 -4.25 6.16
C VAL A 128 -5.46 -3.74 7.53
N GLY A 129 -4.46 -4.38 8.13
CA GLY A 129 -3.83 -3.93 9.36
C GLY A 129 -3.23 -2.53 9.32
N GLU A 130 -2.97 -1.99 8.13
CA GLU A 130 -2.51 -0.61 7.95
C GLU A 130 -3.48 0.41 8.54
N TYR A 131 -4.78 0.20 8.35
CA TYR A 131 -5.81 1.08 8.92
C TYR A 131 -5.81 1.07 10.44
N VAL A 132 -5.66 -0.13 11.03
CA VAL A 132 -5.58 -0.28 12.49
C VAL A 132 -4.36 0.44 13.06
N GLY A 133 -3.18 0.24 12.48
CA GLY A 133 -1.95 0.88 12.92
C GLY A 133 -1.98 2.41 12.84
N ARG A 134 -2.61 2.95 11.80
CA ARG A 134 -2.75 4.40 11.62
C ARG A 134 -3.61 5.04 12.72
N VAL A 135 -4.75 4.45 13.05
CA VAL A 135 -5.73 5.06 13.95
C VAL A 135 -5.36 4.98 15.42
N VAL A 136 -4.41 4.13 15.81
CA VAL A 136 -3.92 4.03 17.19
C VAL A 136 -3.35 5.36 17.72
N TYR A 137 -2.85 6.21 16.84
CA TYR A 137 -2.31 7.54 17.17
C TYR A 137 -3.37 8.62 17.36
N LEU A 138 -4.65 8.29 17.16
CA LEU A 138 -5.78 9.20 17.33
C LEU A 138 -6.51 8.94 18.66
N LYS A 139 -7.30 9.94 19.08
CA LYS A 139 -8.23 9.81 20.23
C LYS A 139 -9.30 8.76 19.91
N ASP A 140 -9.74 8.01 20.91
CA ASP A 140 -10.65 6.87 20.77
C ASP A 140 -11.93 7.19 19.96
N GLY A 141 -12.57 8.32 20.25
CA GLY A 141 -13.80 8.74 19.55
C GLY A 141 -13.62 9.07 18.06
N ASN A 142 -12.35 9.24 17.59
CA ASN A 142 -12.03 9.63 16.23
C ASN A 142 -11.53 8.46 15.37
N ARG A 143 -11.24 7.32 15.97
CA ARG A 143 -10.58 6.18 15.28
C ARG A 143 -11.41 5.63 14.13
N LEU A 144 -12.68 5.36 14.34
CA LEU A 144 -13.56 4.80 13.30
C LEU A 144 -13.76 5.78 12.13
N ARG A 145 -13.92 7.08 12.44
CA ARG A 145 -13.98 8.12 11.39
C ARG A 145 -12.71 8.14 10.55
N ALA A 146 -11.53 8.05 11.19
CA ALA A 146 -10.26 8.03 10.49
C ALA A 146 -10.04 6.76 9.65
N VAL A 147 -10.62 5.62 10.02
CA VAL A 147 -10.66 4.43 9.15
C VAL A 147 -11.42 4.75 7.87
N ALA A 148 -12.62 5.34 7.96
CA ALA A 148 -13.40 5.72 6.78
C ALA A 148 -12.63 6.70 5.88
N LEU A 149 -11.99 7.72 6.48
CA LEU A 149 -11.15 8.68 5.74
C LEU A 149 -9.93 8.01 5.08
N SER A 150 -9.36 6.99 5.69
CA SER A 150 -8.23 6.23 5.10
C SER A 150 -8.64 5.48 3.83
N ILE A 151 -9.91 5.06 3.72
CA ILE A 151 -10.44 4.42 2.51
C ILE A 151 -10.40 5.40 1.32
N VAL A 152 -10.70 6.69 1.54
CA VAL A 152 -10.57 7.72 0.50
C VAL A 152 -9.12 7.82 0.01
N GLY A 153 -8.15 7.78 0.94
CA GLY A 153 -6.73 7.77 0.59
C GLY A 153 -6.31 6.53 -0.22
N SER A 154 -6.88 5.36 0.09
CA SER A 154 -6.64 4.12 -0.66
C SER A 154 -7.30 4.17 -2.04
N LEU A 155 -8.53 4.70 -2.13
CA LEU A 155 -9.25 4.86 -3.40
C LEU A 155 -8.47 5.78 -4.35
N SER A 156 -7.91 6.89 -3.84
CA SER A 156 -7.06 7.77 -4.67
C SER A 156 -5.83 7.04 -5.23
N GLN A 157 -5.21 6.14 -4.46
CA GLN A 157 -4.07 5.35 -4.93
C GLN A 157 -4.50 4.32 -5.99
N ILE A 158 -5.65 3.66 -5.79
CA ILE A 158 -6.20 2.69 -6.76
C ILE A 158 -6.52 3.38 -8.09
N ILE A 159 -7.15 4.55 -8.07
CA ILE A 159 -7.46 5.33 -9.28
C ILE A 159 -6.18 5.63 -10.07
N VAL A 160 -5.14 6.13 -9.40
CA VAL A 160 -3.86 6.42 -10.05
C VAL A 160 -3.23 5.14 -10.63
N THR A 161 -3.23 4.05 -9.86
CA THR A 161 -2.65 2.78 -10.30
C THR A 161 -3.39 2.21 -11.50
N MET A 162 -4.71 2.26 -11.52
CA MET A 162 -5.53 1.80 -12.64
C MET A 162 -5.31 2.66 -13.88
N ALA A 163 -5.35 4.01 -13.74
CA ALA A 163 -5.14 4.92 -14.86
C ALA A 163 -3.76 4.73 -15.51
N MET A 164 -2.70 4.72 -14.71
CA MET A 164 -1.33 4.51 -15.22
C MET A 164 -1.14 3.10 -15.76
N GLY A 165 -1.75 2.10 -15.13
CA GLY A 165 -1.69 0.72 -15.59
C GLY A 165 -2.40 0.50 -16.92
N ILE A 166 -3.52 1.16 -17.17
CA ILE A 166 -4.22 1.14 -18.48
C ILE A 166 -3.32 1.73 -19.56
N ILE A 167 -2.69 2.88 -19.31
CA ILE A 167 -1.74 3.48 -20.25
C ILE A 167 -0.59 2.52 -20.52
N GLY A 168 -0.05 1.87 -19.48
CA GLY A 168 0.97 0.83 -19.60
C GLY A 168 0.52 -0.37 -20.44
N LEU A 169 -0.72 -0.84 -20.26
CA LEU A 169 -1.30 -1.93 -21.07
C LEU A 169 -1.47 -1.53 -22.54
N ILE A 170 -1.89 -0.30 -22.81
CA ILE A 170 -1.96 0.22 -24.19
C ILE A 170 -0.55 0.20 -24.82
N TYR A 171 0.46 0.68 -24.08
CA TYR A 171 1.83 0.66 -24.54
C TYR A 171 2.35 -0.77 -24.78
N LEU A 172 2.11 -1.69 -23.85
CA LEU A 172 2.45 -3.11 -23.98
C LEU A 172 1.85 -3.71 -25.25
N ARG A 173 0.56 -3.47 -25.48
CA ARG A 173 -0.18 -3.99 -26.63
C ARG A 173 0.33 -3.47 -27.97
N THR A 174 0.69 -2.18 -28.02
CA THR A 174 1.05 -1.52 -29.29
C THR A 174 2.53 -1.62 -29.63
N ASN A 175 3.43 -1.75 -28.66
CA ASN A 175 4.86 -1.63 -28.86
C ASN A 175 5.69 -2.85 -28.44
N VAL A 176 5.10 -3.81 -27.71
CA VAL A 176 5.85 -4.94 -27.16
C VAL A 176 5.27 -6.29 -27.62
N LEU A 177 3.93 -6.41 -27.67
CA LEU A 177 3.30 -7.66 -28.08
C LEU A 177 3.21 -7.73 -29.61
N ASP A 178 3.96 -8.65 -30.18
CA ASP A 178 3.92 -9.03 -31.60
C ASP A 178 3.60 -10.53 -31.74
N GLU A 179 3.81 -11.09 -32.93
CA GLU A 179 3.60 -12.52 -33.19
C GLU A 179 4.62 -13.43 -32.47
N THR A 180 5.74 -12.88 -32.06
CA THR A 180 6.85 -13.58 -31.39
C THR A 180 6.86 -13.41 -29.88
N HIS A 181 6.34 -12.30 -29.38
CA HIS A 181 6.28 -11.97 -27.94
C HIS A 181 4.85 -12.07 -27.42
N HIS A 182 4.53 -13.18 -26.78
CA HIS A 182 3.22 -13.40 -26.16
C HIS A 182 3.33 -13.51 -24.65
N VAL A 183 2.43 -12.85 -23.93
CA VAL A 183 2.20 -13.16 -22.50
C VAL A 183 1.45 -14.48 -22.45
N GLN A 184 2.02 -15.51 -21.79
CA GLN A 184 1.40 -16.83 -21.67
C GLN A 184 -0.01 -16.69 -21.07
N GLY A 185 -1.01 -17.18 -21.80
CA GLY A 185 -2.42 -17.17 -21.35
C GLY A 185 -3.21 -15.91 -21.66
N LEU A 186 -2.63 -14.84 -22.24
CA LEU A 186 -3.33 -13.62 -22.63
C LEU A 186 -3.35 -13.45 -24.17
N ASN A 187 -4.46 -13.85 -24.80
CA ASN A 187 -4.72 -13.52 -26.20
C ASN A 187 -5.10 -12.04 -26.33
N LYS A 188 -4.82 -11.41 -27.50
CA LYS A 188 -5.17 -10.01 -27.82
C LYS A 188 -6.64 -9.67 -27.47
N PHE A 189 -7.56 -10.57 -27.75
CA PHE A 189 -8.98 -10.40 -27.41
C PHE A 189 -9.23 -10.22 -25.90
N TRP A 190 -8.61 -11.07 -25.05
CA TRP A 190 -8.74 -10.97 -23.61
C TRP A 190 -8.06 -9.74 -23.04
N LEU A 191 -6.94 -9.31 -23.64
CA LEU A 191 -6.24 -8.09 -23.25
C LEU A 191 -7.10 -6.85 -23.53
N ASP A 192 -7.74 -6.78 -24.70
CA ASP A 192 -8.66 -5.69 -25.06
C ASP A 192 -9.87 -5.67 -24.13
N GLY A 193 -10.49 -6.83 -23.87
CA GLY A 193 -11.59 -6.95 -22.92
C GLY A 193 -11.20 -6.48 -21.51
N LEU A 194 -10.00 -6.86 -21.04
CA LEU A 194 -9.47 -6.40 -19.76
C LEU A 194 -9.28 -4.88 -19.72
N MET A 195 -8.72 -4.28 -20.78
CA MET A 195 -8.51 -2.83 -20.87
C MET A 195 -9.84 -2.07 -20.83
N TYR A 196 -10.87 -2.54 -21.55
CA TYR A 196 -12.21 -1.93 -21.50
C TYR A 196 -12.85 -2.05 -20.12
N ALA A 197 -12.78 -3.23 -19.49
CA ALA A 197 -13.29 -3.43 -18.15
C ALA A 197 -12.59 -2.55 -17.11
N LEU A 198 -11.25 -2.44 -17.17
CA LEU A 198 -10.47 -1.58 -16.27
C LEU A 198 -10.79 -0.10 -16.50
N SER A 199 -10.94 0.33 -17.75
CA SER A 199 -11.31 1.72 -18.08
C SER A 199 -12.69 2.05 -17.52
N PHE A 200 -13.66 1.17 -17.69
CA PHE A 200 -15.01 1.32 -17.13
C PHE A 200 -14.99 1.46 -15.60
N TRP A 201 -14.29 0.55 -14.91
CA TRP A 201 -14.17 0.61 -13.45
C TRP A 201 -13.39 1.83 -12.95
N THR A 202 -12.36 2.26 -13.71
CA THR A 202 -11.61 3.48 -13.36
C THR A 202 -12.50 4.72 -13.41
N ILE A 203 -13.34 4.84 -14.45
CA ILE A 203 -14.32 5.93 -14.55
C ILE A 203 -15.30 5.91 -13.37
N ILE A 204 -15.83 4.73 -13.02
CA ILE A 204 -16.72 4.58 -11.86
C ILE A 204 -16.02 5.00 -10.57
N PHE A 205 -14.77 4.58 -10.34
CA PHE A 205 -14.04 4.97 -9.14
C PHE A 205 -13.74 6.46 -9.09
N ILE A 206 -13.46 7.10 -10.23
CA ILE A 206 -13.29 8.56 -10.31
C ILE A 206 -14.61 9.27 -9.96
N LEU A 207 -15.74 8.83 -10.50
CA LEU A 207 -17.04 9.42 -10.20
C LEU A 207 -17.39 9.27 -8.72
N ILE A 208 -17.22 8.09 -8.14
CA ILE A 208 -17.43 7.84 -6.71
C ILE A 208 -16.49 8.71 -5.86
N TYR A 209 -15.22 8.84 -6.28
CA TYR A 209 -14.22 9.60 -5.55
C TYR A 209 -14.56 11.08 -5.45
N PHE A 210 -15.01 11.70 -6.53
CA PHE A 210 -15.39 13.10 -6.53
C PHE A 210 -16.82 13.36 -6.02
N GLN A 211 -17.63 12.32 -5.87
CA GLN A 211 -19.01 12.39 -5.35
C GLN A 211 -19.20 11.53 -4.10
N LEU A 212 -18.36 11.74 -3.09
CA LEU A 212 -18.43 10.98 -1.82
C LEU A 212 -19.78 11.16 -1.11
N SER A 213 -20.44 12.30 -1.24
CA SER A 213 -21.78 12.55 -0.71
C SER A 213 -22.85 11.64 -1.34
N TRP A 214 -22.69 11.26 -2.61
CA TRP A 214 -23.58 10.28 -3.25
C TRP A 214 -23.32 8.87 -2.70
N LEU A 215 -22.05 8.53 -2.44
CA LEU A 215 -21.68 7.26 -1.84
C LEU A 215 -22.23 7.12 -0.42
N THR A 216 -22.15 8.17 0.41
CA THR A 216 -22.70 8.13 1.77
C THR A 216 -24.21 7.94 1.76
N LYS A 217 -24.95 8.68 0.91
CA LYS A 217 -26.40 8.52 0.74
C LYS A 217 -26.79 7.13 0.26
N LEU A 218 -25.96 6.49 -0.60
CA LEU A 218 -26.23 5.12 -1.05
C LEU A 218 -26.05 4.11 0.10
N ILE A 219 -24.99 4.30 0.90
CA ILE A 219 -24.68 3.45 2.06
C ILE A 219 -25.75 3.60 3.16
N GLU A 220 -26.31 4.79 3.36
CA GLU A 220 -27.39 5.07 4.31
C GLU A 220 -28.68 4.26 4.02
N LYS A 221 -28.94 3.95 2.76
CA LYS A 221 -30.08 3.12 2.36
C LYS A 221 -29.95 1.66 2.77
N ILE A 222 -28.76 1.19 3.19
CA ILE A 222 -28.51 -0.18 3.63
C ILE A 222 -28.84 -0.26 5.14
N PRO A 223 -29.92 -0.94 5.57
CA PRO A 223 -30.39 -0.89 6.96
C PRO A 223 -29.36 -1.32 8.00
N PHE A 224 -28.49 -2.29 7.65
CA PHE A 224 -27.44 -2.77 8.53
C PHE A 224 -26.31 -1.75 8.75
N VAL A 225 -26.06 -0.88 7.77
CA VAL A 225 -24.98 0.10 7.79
C VAL A 225 -25.46 1.47 8.26
N ALA A 226 -26.77 1.74 8.16
CA ALA A 226 -27.38 3.01 8.55
C ALA A 226 -27.03 3.44 9.97
N LYS A 227 -26.90 2.53 10.94
CA LYS A 227 -26.46 2.83 12.30
C LYS A 227 -25.01 3.31 12.44
N TYR A 228 -24.19 3.17 11.39
CA TYR A 228 -22.79 3.59 11.34
C TYR A 228 -22.55 4.85 10.51
N THR A 229 -23.60 5.47 9.95
CA THR A 229 -23.51 6.67 9.09
C THR A 229 -22.79 7.82 9.78
N PHE A 230 -22.95 7.96 11.09
CA PHE A 230 -22.22 8.95 11.89
C PHE A 230 -20.70 8.91 11.68
N TYR A 231 -20.12 7.76 11.35
CA TYR A 231 -18.67 7.62 11.12
C TYR A 231 -18.26 8.00 9.70
N ILE A 232 -19.20 7.93 8.74
CA ILE A 232 -18.94 8.23 7.32
C ILE A 232 -19.40 9.63 6.90
N GLN A 233 -20.26 10.30 7.67
CA GLN A 233 -20.72 11.65 7.37
C GLN A 233 -19.59 12.64 7.09
N LYS A 234 -18.41 12.46 7.73
CA LYS A 234 -17.24 13.28 7.46
C LYS A 234 -16.68 13.17 6.04
N LEU A 235 -17.09 12.17 5.27
CA LEU A 235 -16.75 12.03 3.86
C LEU A 235 -17.46 13.10 2.99
N GLU A 236 -18.60 13.60 3.45
CA GLU A 236 -19.37 14.63 2.75
C GLU A 236 -18.75 16.03 2.83
N ASP A 237 -17.90 16.26 3.86
CA ASP A 237 -17.24 17.54 4.09
C ASP A 237 -16.08 17.81 3.10
N PHE A 238 -15.66 16.81 2.30
CA PHE A 238 -14.55 16.99 1.37
C PHE A 238 -14.93 17.82 0.16
N HIS A 239 -14.26 18.96 0.00
CA HIS A 239 -14.33 19.73 -1.23
C HIS A 239 -13.49 19.08 -2.35
N TRP A 240 -13.93 19.25 -3.60
CA TRP A 240 -13.23 18.74 -4.77
C TRP A 240 -11.73 19.15 -4.82
N LYS A 241 -11.36 20.34 -4.33
CA LYS A 241 -9.97 20.80 -4.24
C LYS A 241 -9.12 19.97 -3.29
N GLU A 242 -9.70 19.51 -2.18
CA GLU A 242 -9.01 18.63 -1.22
C GLU A 242 -8.82 17.25 -1.80
N LEU A 243 -9.84 16.71 -2.45
CA LEU A 243 -9.78 15.42 -3.14
C LEU A 243 -8.74 15.44 -4.26
N THR A 244 -8.69 16.50 -5.06
CA THR A 244 -7.65 16.68 -6.10
C THR A 244 -6.25 16.73 -5.48
N ARG A 245 -6.07 17.41 -4.35
CA ARG A 245 -4.77 17.44 -3.64
C ARG A 245 -4.37 16.06 -3.14
N ILE A 246 -5.30 15.27 -2.62
CA ILE A 246 -5.06 13.89 -2.17
C ILE A 246 -4.70 13.00 -3.37
N LEU A 247 -5.41 13.15 -4.49
CA LEU A 247 -5.13 12.43 -5.74
C LEU A 247 -3.75 12.78 -6.29
N LEU A 248 -3.38 14.06 -6.30
CA LEU A 248 -2.06 14.53 -6.74
C LEU A 248 -0.93 13.95 -5.85
N LEU A 249 -1.10 13.92 -4.53
CA LEU A 249 -0.13 13.29 -3.63
C LEU A 249 0.00 11.79 -3.92
N SER A 250 -1.09 11.10 -4.23
CA SER A 250 -1.07 9.70 -4.64
C SER A 250 -0.36 9.51 -5.98
N PHE A 251 -0.53 10.42 -6.93
CA PHE A 251 0.16 10.40 -8.22
C PHE A 251 1.67 10.65 -8.06
N ILE A 252 2.08 11.67 -7.31
CA ILE A 252 3.51 11.93 -7.04
C ILE A 252 4.15 10.73 -6.35
N ARG A 253 3.46 10.14 -5.36
CA ARG A 253 3.91 8.94 -4.68
C ARG A 253 4.08 7.76 -5.64
N TYR A 254 3.15 7.59 -6.57
CA TYR A 254 3.23 6.56 -7.61
C TYR A 254 4.47 6.75 -8.49
N LEU A 255 4.74 7.98 -8.94
CA LEU A 255 5.94 8.30 -9.71
C LEU A 255 7.23 8.00 -8.93
N VAL A 256 7.27 8.31 -7.63
CA VAL A 256 8.41 7.95 -6.77
C VAL A 256 8.65 6.44 -6.78
N PHE A 257 7.60 5.62 -6.70
CA PHE A 257 7.73 4.16 -6.81
C PHE A 257 8.24 3.70 -8.18
N VAL A 258 7.75 4.31 -9.27
CA VAL A 258 8.23 4.00 -10.63
C VAL A 258 9.72 4.31 -10.73
N VAL A 259 10.15 5.50 -10.28
CA VAL A 259 11.57 5.89 -10.30
C VAL A 259 12.43 4.93 -9.48
N GLN A 260 11.98 4.49 -8.30
CA GLN A 260 12.70 3.50 -7.50
C GLN A 260 12.91 2.17 -8.26
N TYR A 261 11.87 1.70 -8.97
CA TYR A 261 11.98 0.51 -9.80
C TYR A 261 12.98 0.68 -10.93
N LEU A 262 12.90 1.80 -11.66
CA LEU A 262 13.80 2.10 -12.78
C LEU A 262 15.27 2.15 -12.32
N LEU A 263 15.55 2.81 -11.20
CA LEU A 263 16.90 2.88 -10.64
C LEU A 263 17.45 1.49 -10.27
N LEU A 264 16.61 0.59 -9.77
CA LEU A 264 17.05 -0.77 -9.43
C LEU A 264 17.18 -1.65 -10.68
N LEU A 265 16.27 -1.56 -11.66
CA LEU A 265 16.40 -2.29 -12.91
C LEU A 265 17.69 -1.91 -13.63
N GLU A 266 18.02 -0.63 -13.65
CA GLU A 266 19.27 -0.13 -14.23
C GLU A 266 20.50 -0.54 -13.40
N LEU A 267 20.41 -0.53 -12.05
CA LEU A 267 21.48 -1.00 -11.16
C LEU A 267 21.83 -2.45 -11.41
N PHE A 268 20.82 -3.30 -11.63
CA PHE A 268 20.98 -4.73 -11.92
C PHE A 268 21.07 -5.06 -13.40
N LYS A 269 21.35 -4.05 -14.25
CA LYS A 269 21.65 -4.21 -15.69
C LYS A 269 20.55 -4.97 -16.43
N VAL A 270 19.29 -4.60 -16.21
CA VAL A 270 18.17 -5.05 -17.02
C VAL A 270 18.13 -4.18 -18.28
N ASP A 271 18.62 -4.73 -19.39
CA ASP A 271 18.83 -3.99 -20.63
C ASP A 271 17.52 -3.81 -21.41
N ALA A 272 16.92 -2.64 -21.25
CA ALA A 272 15.80 -2.15 -22.06
C ALA A 272 15.72 -0.63 -21.95
N SER A 273 14.97 0.03 -22.83
CA SER A 273 14.83 1.48 -22.74
C SER A 273 14.06 1.88 -21.48
N VAL A 274 14.46 3.02 -20.87
CA VAL A 274 13.80 3.56 -19.65
C VAL A 274 12.30 3.73 -19.84
N MET A 275 11.87 4.11 -21.06
CA MET A 275 10.46 4.27 -21.42
C MET A 275 9.72 2.93 -21.39
N GLN A 276 10.29 1.88 -21.99
CA GLN A 276 9.73 0.53 -21.96
C GLN A 276 9.63 0.00 -20.53
N LEU A 277 10.73 0.07 -19.78
CA LEU A 277 10.76 -0.35 -18.38
C LEU A 277 9.73 0.41 -17.55
N GLY A 278 9.58 1.72 -17.74
CA GLY A 278 8.61 2.54 -17.01
C GLY A 278 7.17 2.09 -17.22
N TRP A 279 6.78 1.82 -18.46
CA TRP A 279 5.43 1.32 -18.76
C TRP A 279 5.21 -0.10 -18.24
N MET A 280 6.24 -0.97 -18.29
CA MET A 280 6.14 -2.29 -17.68
C MET A 280 5.99 -2.23 -16.16
N VAL A 281 6.65 -1.29 -15.48
CA VAL A 281 6.43 -1.04 -14.04
C VAL A 281 4.98 -0.63 -13.77
N CYS A 282 4.38 0.19 -14.66
CA CYS A 282 2.97 0.58 -14.53
C CYS A 282 2.03 -0.64 -14.67
N VAL A 283 2.29 -1.53 -15.60
CA VAL A 283 1.55 -2.80 -15.76
C VAL A 283 1.76 -3.70 -14.54
N LEU A 284 2.99 -3.83 -14.05
CA LEU A 284 3.30 -4.60 -12.85
C LEU A 284 2.49 -4.11 -11.64
N PHE A 285 2.44 -2.81 -11.41
CA PHE A 285 1.66 -2.25 -10.30
C PHE A 285 0.17 -2.50 -10.44
N LEU A 286 -0.35 -2.47 -11.66
CA LEU A 286 -1.74 -2.83 -11.93
C LEU A 286 -2.01 -4.30 -11.58
N VAL A 287 -1.15 -5.23 -12.01
CA VAL A 287 -1.26 -6.66 -11.68
C VAL A 287 -1.25 -6.87 -10.17
N LEU A 288 -0.31 -6.23 -9.46
CA LEU A 288 -0.20 -6.33 -8.00
C LEU A 288 -1.39 -5.69 -7.25
N ALA A 289 -2.08 -4.72 -7.87
CA ALA A 289 -3.26 -4.10 -7.29
C ALA A 289 -4.53 -4.95 -7.47
N ILE A 290 -4.62 -5.69 -8.57
CA ILE A 290 -5.79 -6.52 -8.92
C ILE A 290 -5.73 -7.88 -8.21
N VAL A 291 -4.54 -8.49 -8.13
CA VAL A 291 -4.36 -9.83 -7.56
C VAL A 291 -4.31 -9.74 -6.02
N PRO A 292 -5.31 -10.26 -5.31
CA PRO A 292 -5.27 -10.28 -3.85
C PRO A 292 -4.13 -11.17 -3.37
N SER A 293 -3.32 -10.65 -2.46
CA SER A 293 -2.20 -11.41 -1.90
C SER A 293 -2.07 -11.21 -0.39
N ILE A 294 -1.53 -12.21 0.28
CA ILE A 294 -0.98 -12.05 1.62
C ILE A 294 0.47 -11.58 1.48
N PRO A 295 0.99 -10.77 2.42
CA PRO A 295 2.32 -10.17 2.28
C PRO A 295 3.46 -11.17 2.06
N ILE A 296 3.35 -12.39 2.59
CA ILE A 296 4.32 -13.48 2.35
C ILE A 296 4.30 -13.91 0.87
N ALA A 297 3.11 -14.07 0.29
CA ALA A 297 2.94 -14.44 -1.12
C ALA A 297 3.15 -13.24 -2.06
N GLU A 298 3.07 -12.00 -1.56
CA GLU A 298 3.26 -10.78 -2.35
C GLU A 298 4.63 -10.77 -3.05
N LEU A 299 5.69 -11.21 -2.37
CA LEU A 299 7.01 -11.22 -2.99
C LEU A 299 7.11 -12.26 -4.10
N GLY A 300 6.54 -13.46 -3.91
CA GLY A 300 6.48 -14.49 -4.96
C GLY A 300 5.69 -14.00 -6.17
N LEU A 301 4.50 -13.44 -5.94
CA LEU A 301 3.68 -12.84 -7.00
C LEU A 301 4.42 -11.71 -7.72
N ARG A 302 5.09 -10.83 -6.97
CA ARG A 302 5.87 -9.72 -7.51
C ARG A 302 7.04 -10.23 -8.35
N GLY A 303 7.78 -11.22 -7.87
CA GLY A 303 8.88 -11.85 -8.59
C GLY A 303 8.42 -12.49 -9.89
N GLU A 304 7.37 -13.28 -9.84
CA GLU A 304 6.83 -13.99 -11.01
C GLU A 304 6.24 -13.00 -12.04
N ALA A 305 5.42 -12.05 -11.61
CA ALA A 305 4.89 -11.03 -12.50
C ALA A 305 6.00 -10.17 -13.11
N SER A 306 7.04 -9.83 -12.34
CA SER A 306 8.21 -9.11 -12.87
C SER A 306 8.94 -9.93 -13.93
N LYS A 307 9.17 -11.23 -13.70
CA LYS A 307 9.80 -12.13 -14.69
C LYS A 307 9.01 -12.21 -15.98
N GLN A 308 7.69 -12.37 -15.90
CA GLN A 308 6.85 -12.45 -17.08
C GLN A 308 6.81 -11.14 -17.87
N LEU A 309 6.71 -10.00 -17.20
CA LEU A 309 6.62 -8.70 -17.86
C LEU A 309 7.99 -8.23 -18.39
N PHE A 310 9.01 -8.16 -17.54
CA PHE A 310 10.33 -7.67 -17.96
C PHE A 310 11.10 -8.69 -18.79
N GLY A 311 10.77 -9.99 -18.67
CA GLY A 311 11.32 -11.05 -19.50
C GLY A 311 10.94 -10.93 -20.99
N LEU A 312 9.90 -10.14 -21.34
CA LEU A 312 9.59 -9.76 -22.72
C LEU A 312 10.62 -8.77 -23.31
N LEU A 313 11.36 -8.07 -22.46
CA LEU A 313 12.30 -7.02 -22.85
C LEU A 313 13.76 -7.40 -22.63
N SER A 314 14.04 -8.24 -21.64
CA SER A 314 15.41 -8.57 -21.21
C SER A 314 15.53 -10.03 -20.76
N THR A 315 16.63 -10.67 -21.13
CA THR A 315 16.97 -12.04 -20.71
C THR A 315 17.60 -12.12 -19.31
N ASN A 316 17.90 -10.96 -18.68
CA ASN A 316 18.52 -10.89 -17.36
C ASN A 316 17.52 -11.17 -16.22
N THR A 317 17.10 -12.42 -16.13
CA THR A 317 16.13 -12.88 -15.10
C THR A 317 16.61 -12.61 -13.68
N LEU A 318 17.92 -12.76 -13.39
CA LEU A 318 18.48 -12.50 -12.06
C LEU A 318 18.33 -11.03 -11.66
N GLY A 319 18.66 -10.09 -12.54
CA GLY A 319 18.49 -8.66 -12.30
C GLY A 319 17.03 -8.26 -12.05
N ILE A 320 16.10 -8.87 -12.78
CA ILE A 320 14.66 -8.67 -12.62
C ILE A 320 14.21 -9.16 -11.22
N VAL A 321 14.60 -10.37 -10.84
CA VAL A 321 14.23 -10.95 -9.53
C VAL A 321 14.85 -10.15 -8.39
N PHE A 322 16.13 -9.77 -8.49
CA PHE A 322 16.79 -8.94 -7.47
C PHE A 322 16.11 -7.60 -7.31
N THR A 323 15.71 -6.95 -8.39
CA THR A 323 14.90 -5.72 -8.32
C THR A 323 13.63 -5.94 -7.51
N ALA A 324 12.88 -7.01 -7.78
CA ALA A 324 11.63 -7.31 -7.08
C ALA A 324 11.85 -7.57 -5.58
N VAL A 325 12.92 -8.29 -5.21
CA VAL A 325 13.28 -8.57 -3.81
C VAL A 325 13.68 -7.28 -3.08
N ILE A 326 14.57 -6.49 -3.68
CA ILE A 326 15.16 -5.31 -3.02
C ILE A 326 14.12 -4.21 -2.86
N ILE A 327 13.28 -3.97 -3.87
CA ILE A 327 12.21 -2.98 -3.76
C ILE A 327 11.21 -3.38 -2.66
N TRP A 328 10.92 -4.67 -2.49
CA TRP A 328 10.07 -5.17 -1.42
C TRP A 328 10.73 -5.00 -0.05
N LEU A 329 12.02 -5.35 0.09
CA LEU A 329 12.76 -5.15 1.33
C LEU A 329 12.77 -3.67 1.75
N ILE A 330 13.10 -2.77 0.81
CA ILE A 330 13.20 -1.33 1.10
C ILE A 330 11.83 -0.72 1.42
N ASN A 331 10.79 -1.02 0.67
CA ASN A 331 9.50 -0.34 0.81
C ASN A 331 8.48 -1.06 1.71
N ARG A 332 8.71 -2.32 2.10
CA ARG A 332 7.83 -3.09 2.98
C ARG A 332 8.50 -3.45 4.29
N VAL A 333 9.66 -4.09 4.23
CA VAL A 333 10.33 -4.65 5.42
C VAL A 333 10.91 -3.55 6.29
N ILE A 334 11.70 -2.63 5.72
CA ILE A 334 12.33 -1.55 6.51
C ILE A 334 11.29 -0.67 7.21
N PRO A 335 10.22 -0.18 6.53
CA PRO A 335 9.16 0.56 7.20
C PRO A 335 8.43 -0.24 8.28
N ALA A 336 8.25 -1.55 8.08
CA ALA A 336 7.60 -2.41 9.07
C ALA A 336 8.48 -2.62 10.31
N ILE A 337 9.79 -2.80 10.16
CA ILE A 337 10.72 -2.86 11.29
C ILE A 337 10.67 -1.55 12.08
N ALA A 338 10.79 -0.40 11.41
CA ALA A 338 10.68 0.90 12.06
C ALA A 338 9.31 1.09 12.74
N GLY A 339 8.22 0.64 12.09
CA GLY A 339 6.87 0.69 12.62
C GLY A 339 6.68 -0.18 13.84
N SER A 340 7.31 -1.35 13.91
CA SER A 340 7.26 -2.23 15.08
C SER A 340 7.91 -1.59 16.31
N ILE A 341 8.99 -0.83 16.11
CA ILE A 341 9.63 -0.05 17.19
C ILE A 341 8.69 1.06 17.68
N PHE A 342 8.01 1.76 16.77
CA PHE A 342 7.07 2.83 17.14
C PHE A 342 5.86 2.35 17.91
N ILE A 343 5.45 1.10 17.76
CA ILE A 343 4.35 0.48 18.53
C ILE A 343 4.66 0.42 20.02
N ILE A 344 5.91 0.22 20.44
CA ILE A 344 6.32 0.13 21.84
C ILE A 344 5.91 1.39 22.63
N GLY A 345 6.02 2.56 21.99
CA GLY A 345 5.68 3.85 22.60
C GLY A 345 4.20 4.23 22.57
N VAL A 346 3.33 3.39 21.99
CA VAL A 346 1.91 3.70 21.84
C VAL A 346 1.13 3.37 23.11
N ARG A 347 0.50 4.39 23.69
CA ARG A 347 -0.47 4.23 24.80
C ARG A 347 -1.88 4.20 24.22
N LEU A 348 -2.50 3.02 24.23
CA LEU A 348 -3.83 2.79 23.67
C LEU A 348 -4.94 3.56 24.40
N PHE A 349 -4.77 3.76 25.70
CA PHE A 349 -5.71 4.49 26.56
C PHE A 349 -5.00 5.69 27.18
N LYS A 350 -5.18 6.87 26.59
CA LYS A 350 -4.80 8.12 27.25
C LYS A 350 -5.84 8.48 28.31
N LYS A 351 -5.33 8.98 29.46
CA LYS A 351 -6.17 9.64 30.47
C LYS A 351 -6.89 10.84 29.89
#